data_3c6a25836b6acf0bf88696480c8fc999
#
_entry.id   3c6a25836b6acf0bf88696480c8fc999
#
_cell.length_a   1.000
_cell.length_b   1.000
_cell.length_c   1.000
_cell.angle_alpha   90.00
_cell.angle_beta   90.00
_cell.angle_gamma   90.00
#
_symmetry.space_group_name_H-M   'P 1'
#
loop_
_entity.id
_entity.type
_entity.pdbx_description
1 polymer ?
#
loop_
_entity_poly.entity_id
_entity_poly.type
_entity_poly.pdbx_seq_one_letter_code
_entity_poly.pdbx_strand_id
1 'polypeptide(L)'
;MRISNFNFRKVMLLIVDAVIISICGVISNFILQVLDFQTGFRSIVETPYVVVSILINVIICICCLFICGAYNKAWRYFNAKDYLSCLIGMVAGVVLSALVLSLRYNSFNYVLPYTLISGGLSVVGVVLFRLIFKRAFIKINDAGAIDVGERTLIVGAGNAGRIILEDIFNAKQDSDNPSKSIFPVGFVDDDILKQNNVINSVRVLGQTTDIPKICEKENISLIIFAIPSCEEEERKRIL
;
A
#
# COMPACT_ATOMS: atom_id res chain seq x y z
N MET A 1 10.97 -20.12 13.14
CA MET A 1 9.48 -20.16 13.09
C MET A 1 8.91 -18.82 12.58
N ARG A 2 9.43 -18.25 11.48
CA ARG A 2 9.21 -16.89 10.99
C ARG A 2 8.63 -16.74 9.57
N ILE A 3 8.47 -17.83 8.87
CA ILE A 3 7.82 -17.88 7.54
C ILE A 3 6.29 -17.61 7.64
N SER A 4 5.72 -17.79 8.83
CA SER A 4 4.28 -17.73 9.08
C SER A 4 3.67 -16.31 8.98
N ASN A 5 4.35 -15.26 9.47
CA ASN A 5 3.75 -13.90 9.53
C ASN A 5 3.71 -13.16 8.17
N PHE A 6 4.67 -13.42 7.30
CA PHE A 6 4.71 -12.83 5.96
C PHE A 6 3.64 -13.46 5.05
N ASN A 7 3.44 -14.77 5.18
CA ASN A 7 2.40 -15.49 4.44
C ASN A 7 0.99 -15.13 4.92
N PHE A 8 0.78 -14.93 6.23
CA PHE A 8 -0.52 -14.58 6.78
C PHE A 8 -1.04 -13.23 6.24
N ARG A 9 -0.19 -12.22 6.16
CA ARG A 9 -0.55 -10.89 5.63
C ARG A 9 -0.92 -10.92 4.14
N LYS A 10 -0.18 -11.70 3.34
CA LYS A 10 -0.49 -11.90 1.92
C LYS A 10 -1.84 -12.58 1.74
N VAL A 11 -2.10 -13.62 2.53
CA VAL A 11 -3.37 -14.36 2.50
C VAL A 11 -4.53 -13.46 2.92
N MET A 12 -4.36 -12.64 3.95
CA MET A 12 -5.39 -11.70 4.38
C MET A 12 -5.75 -10.69 3.28
N LEU A 13 -4.73 -10.13 2.57
CA LEU A 13 -4.97 -9.23 1.43
C LEU A 13 -5.75 -9.91 0.31
N LEU A 14 -5.32 -11.11 -0.05
CA LEU A 14 -5.96 -11.90 -1.10
C LEU A 14 -7.42 -12.16 -0.76
N ILE A 15 -7.73 -12.51 0.49
CA ILE A 15 -9.11 -12.72 0.94
C ILE A 15 -9.92 -11.42 0.83
N VAL A 16 -9.37 -10.30 1.25
CA VAL A 16 -10.05 -9.01 1.18
C VAL A 16 -10.31 -8.60 -0.27
N ASP A 17 -9.31 -8.70 -1.14
CA ASP A 17 -9.47 -8.39 -2.56
C ASP A 17 -10.54 -9.32 -3.20
N ALA A 18 -10.54 -10.63 -2.86
CA ALA A 18 -11.55 -11.58 -3.31
C ALA A 18 -12.96 -11.18 -2.87
N VAL A 19 -13.12 -10.76 -1.61
CA VAL A 19 -14.41 -10.30 -1.08
C VAL A 19 -14.87 -9.03 -1.79
N ILE A 20 -13.99 -8.04 -1.98
CA ILE A 20 -14.32 -6.80 -2.68
C ILE A 20 -14.79 -7.10 -4.11
N ILE A 21 -14.03 -7.89 -4.88
CA ILE A 21 -14.36 -8.24 -6.26
C ILE A 21 -15.69 -9.01 -6.31
N SER A 22 -15.93 -9.92 -5.37
CA SER A 22 -17.20 -10.68 -5.29
C SER A 22 -18.39 -9.77 -5.03
N ILE A 23 -18.29 -8.84 -4.07
CA ILE A 23 -19.33 -7.86 -3.77
C ILE A 23 -19.62 -6.98 -5.00
N CYS A 24 -18.57 -6.48 -5.67
CA CYS A 24 -18.72 -5.71 -6.89
C CYS A 24 -19.42 -6.50 -8.02
N GLY A 25 -19.10 -7.79 -8.13
CA GLY A 25 -19.78 -8.70 -9.07
C GLY A 25 -21.28 -8.86 -8.78
N VAL A 26 -21.65 -9.03 -7.51
CA VAL A 26 -23.07 -9.10 -7.08
C VAL A 26 -23.79 -7.78 -7.37
N ILE A 27 -23.19 -6.65 -6.99
CA ILE A 27 -23.76 -5.31 -7.24
C ILE A 27 -23.96 -5.08 -8.75
N SER A 28 -22.97 -5.46 -9.57
CA SER A 28 -23.06 -5.33 -11.03
C SER A 28 -24.25 -6.12 -11.60
N ASN A 29 -24.42 -7.36 -11.16
CA ASN A 29 -25.58 -8.16 -11.58
C ASN A 29 -26.90 -7.53 -11.14
N PHE A 30 -26.96 -7.04 -9.91
CA PHE A 30 -28.16 -6.35 -9.41
C PHE A 30 -28.49 -5.09 -10.23
N ILE A 31 -27.49 -4.25 -10.54
CA ILE A 31 -27.66 -3.06 -11.38
C ILE A 31 -28.21 -3.43 -12.76
N LEU A 32 -27.66 -4.49 -13.37
CA LEU A 32 -28.10 -4.94 -14.68
C LEU A 32 -29.53 -5.47 -14.67
N GLN A 33 -29.98 -6.11 -13.59
CA GLN A 33 -31.34 -6.55 -13.42
C GLN A 33 -32.29 -5.36 -13.30
N VAL A 34 -31.92 -4.32 -12.54
CA VAL A 34 -32.76 -3.11 -12.32
C VAL A 34 -32.88 -2.28 -13.61
N LEU A 35 -31.82 -2.20 -14.40
CA LEU A 35 -31.79 -1.43 -15.65
C LEU A 35 -32.56 -2.11 -16.79
N ASP A 36 -33.19 -3.28 -16.55
CA ASP A 36 -34.02 -4.03 -17.51
C ASP A 36 -33.42 -4.10 -18.93
N PHE A 37 -32.13 -4.53 -18.97
CA PHE A 37 -31.41 -4.76 -20.22
C PHE A 37 -32.01 -5.98 -20.94
N GLN A 38 -33.10 -5.72 -21.63
CA GLN A 38 -34.14 -6.68 -22.04
C GLN A 38 -33.79 -7.70 -23.12
N THR A 39 -32.56 -7.90 -23.53
CA THR A 39 -32.31 -8.82 -24.64
C THR A 39 -31.56 -10.05 -24.24
N GLY A 40 -32.26 -11.15 -24.04
CA GLY A 40 -31.66 -12.48 -23.77
C GLY A 40 -31.19 -12.70 -22.34
N PHE A 41 -31.42 -11.77 -21.45
CA PHE A 41 -30.87 -11.69 -20.11
C PHE A 41 -31.52 -12.64 -19.10
N ARG A 42 -32.79 -12.94 -19.30
CA ARG A 42 -33.61 -13.70 -18.35
C ARG A 42 -33.10 -15.15 -18.13
N SER A 43 -32.48 -15.75 -19.14
CA SER A 43 -31.92 -17.08 -19.06
C SER A 43 -30.51 -17.11 -18.44
N ILE A 44 -29.80 -15.98 -18.44
CA ILE A 44 -28.40 -15.88 -17.92
C ILE A 44 -28.39 -15.47 -16.43
N VAL A 45 -29.49 -14.88 -15.95
CA VAL A 45 -29.66 -14.47 -14.54
C VAL A 45 -30.00 -15.63 -13.61
N GLU A 46 -30.11 -16.87 -14.14
CA GLU A 46 -30.19 -18.04 -13.27
C GLU A 46 -28.97 -18.09 -12.34
N THR A 47 -29.22 -18.32 -11.07
CA THR A 47 -28.23 -18.27 -9.98
C THR A 47 -26.89 -18.97 -10.26
N PRO A 48 -26.83 -20.13 -10.93
CA PRO A 48 -25.55 -20.77 -11.22
C PRO A 48 -24.67 -19.99 -12.20
N TYR A 49 -25.25 -19.32 -13.19
CA TYR A 49 -24.46 -18.54 -14.16
C TYR A 49 -23.84 -17.29 -13.55
N VAL A 50 -24.55 -16.61 -12.67
CA VAL A 50 -24.08 -15.44 -11.94
C VAL A 50 -22.90 -15.82 -11.04
N VAL A 51 -23.06 -16.89 -10.27
CA VAL A 51 -21.98 -17.39 -9.38
C VAL A 51 -20.73 -17.74 -10.15
N VAL A 52 -20.88 -18.47 -11.26
CA VAL A 52 -19.73 -18.84 -12.11
C VAL A 52 -19.04 -17.62 -12.71
N SER A 53 -19.77 -16.60 -13.15
CA SER A 53 -19.21 -15.35 -13.66
C SER A 53 -18.41 -14.61 -12.60
N ILE A 54 -18.91 -14.53 -11.37
CA ILE A 54 -18.21 -13.91 -10.24
C ILE A 54 -16.94 -14.69 -9.92
N LEU A 55 -17.00 -16.02 -9.85
CA LEU A 55 -15.83 -16.85 -9.53
C LEU A 55 -14.73 -16.71 -10.60
N ILE A 56 -15.09 -16.74 -11.89
CA ILE A 56 -14.15 -16.52 -12.98
C ILE A 56 -13.48 -15.16 -12.85
N ASN A 57 -14.26 -14.10 -12.62
CA ASN A 57 -13.73 -12.73 -12.47
C ASN A 57 -12.77 -12.63 -11.27
N VAL A 58 -13.15 -13.17 -10.11
CA VAL A 58 -12.31 -13.18 -8.90
C VAL A 58 -10.99 -13.90 -9.15
N ILE A 59 -11.02 -15.11 -9.69
CA ILE A 59 -9.83 -15.93 -9.91
C ILE A 59 -8.87 -15.21 -10.87
N ILE A 60 -9.36 -14.71 -11.99
CA ILE A 60 -8.54 -14.06 -13.01
C ILE A 60 -7.94 -12.76 -12.47
N CYS A 61 -8.73 -11.91 -11.81
CA CYS A 61 -8.22 -10.66 -11.25
C CYS A 61 -7.16 -10.90 -10.18
N ILE A 62 -7.35 -11.88 -9.29
CA ILE A 62 -6.36 -12.24 -8.27
C ILE A 62 -5.08 -12.77 -8.91
N CYS A 63 -5.17 -13.63 -9.93
CA CYS A 63 -4.00 -14.13 -10.66
C CYS A 63 -3.22 -12.98 -11.31
N CYS A 64 -3.91 -12.05 -11.96
CA CYS A 64 -3.27 -10.87 -12.57
C CYS A 64 -2.61 -9.97 -11.52
N LEU A 65 -3.26 -9.70 -10.39
CA LEU A 65 -2.67 -8.96 -9.28
C LEU A 65 -1.43 -9.66 -8.71
N PHE A 66 -1.45 -10.99 -8.62
CA PHE A 66 -0.31 -11.76 -8.15
C PHE A 66 0.87 -11.66 -9.12
N ILE A 67 0.63 -11.82 -10.42
CA ILE A 67 1.65 -11.68 -11.48
C ILE A 67 2.24 -10.27 -11.49
N CYS A 68 1.42 -9.23 -11.34
CA CYS A 68 1.88 -7.84 -11.26
C CYS A 68 2.61 -7.50 -9.96
N GLY A 69 2.78 -8.46 -9.04
CA GLY A 69 3.52 -8.27 -7.80
C GLY A 69 2.81 -7.42 -6.74
N ALA A 70 1.50 -7.24 -6.88
CA ALA A 70 0.69 -6.44 -5.96
C ALA A 70 0.69 -6.95 -4.49
N TYR A 71 1.14 -8.18 -4.27
CA TYR A 71 1.26 -8.82 -2.95
C TYR A 71 2.70 -8.96 -2.44
N ASN A 72 3.70 -8.46 -3.19
CA ASN A 72 5.11 -8.68 -2.85
C ASN A 72 5.66 -7.68 -1.83
N LYS A 73 5.04 -6.51 -1.68
CA LYS A 73 5.48 -5.47 -0.75
C LYS A 73 4.56 -5.36 0.46
N ALA A 74 5.15 -4.99 1.60
CA ALA A 74 4.38 -4.62 2.78
C ALA A 74 3.67 -3.27 2.55
N TRP A 75 2.41 -3.16 2.96
CA TRP A 75 1.53 -2.00 2.71
C TRP A 75 2.05 -0.67 3.22
N ARG A 76 2.84 -0.71 4.28
CA ARG A 76 3.47 0.47 4.88
C ARG A 76 4.36 1.22 3.87
N TYR A 77 4.98 0.49 2.94
CA TYR A 77 5.94 1.02 1.96
C TYR A 77 5.37 1.15 0.55
N PHE A 78 4.04 1.16 0.41
CA PHE A 78 3.39 1.31 -0.87
C PHE A 78 3.65 2.71 -1.45
N ASN A 79 4.42 2.76 -2.53
CA ASN A 79 4.72 3.96 -3.29
C ASN A 79 3.71 4.14 -4.45
N ALA A 80 3.72 5.30 -5.11
CA ALA A 80 2.87 5.56 -6.28
C ALA A 80 3.01 4.48 -7.37
N LYS A 81 4.22 3.95 -7.58
CA LYS A 81 4.48 2.87 -8.54
C LYS A 81 3.76 1.56 -8.20
N ASP A 82 3.58 1.26 -6.92
CA ASP A 82 2.91 0.03 -6.47
C ASP A 82 1.40 0.12 -6.68
N TYR A 83 0.81 1.32 -6.52
CA TYR A 83 -0.59 1.57 -6.90
C TYR A 83 -0.80 1.44 -8.41
N LEU A 84 0.16 1.92 -9.20
CA LEU A 84 0.11 1.76 -10.65
C LEU A 84 0.17 0.28 -11.08
N SER A 85 1.07 -0.51 -10.47
CA SER A 85 1.13 -1.97 -10.71
C SER A 85 -0.17 -2.67 -10.32
N CYS A 86 -0.80 -2.25 -9.22
CA CYS A 86 -2.10 -2.77 -8.80
C CYS A 86 -3.19 -2.41 -9.82
N LEU A 87 -3.22 -1.16 -10.29
CA LEU A 87 -4.16 -0.70 -11.30
C LEU A 87 -4.00 -1.47 -12.61
N ILE A 88 -2.76 -1.64 -13.10
CA ILE A 88 -2.46 -2.41 -14.31
C ILE A 88 -2.92 -3.87 -14.14
N GLY A 89 -2.62 -4.50 -13.00
CA GLY A 89 -3.05 -5.87 -12.72
C GLY A 89 -4.56 -6.04 -12.71
N MET A 90 -5.29 -5.07 -12.11
CA MET A 90 -6.76 -5.10 -12.11
C MET A 90 -7.34 -4.88 -13.50
N VAL A 91 -6.86 -3.89 -14.26
CA VAL A 91 -7.33 -3.63 -15.63
C VAL A 91 -7.06 -4.86 -16.52
N ALA A 92 -5.87 -5.44 -16.46
CA ALA A 92 -5.54 -6.66 -17.20
C ALA A 92 -6.47 -7.83 -16.81
N GLY A 93 -6.76 -7.98 -15.51
CA GLY A 93 -7.68 -9.00 -14.99
C GLY A 93 -9.10 -8.82 -15.52
N VAL A 94 -9.61 -7.58 -15.53
CA VAL A 94 -10.95 -7.25 -16.07
C VAL A 94 -11.03 -7.55 -17.57
N VAL A 95 -10.03 -7.14 -18.35
CA VAL A 95 -9.99 -7.41 -19.79
C VAL A 95 -9.95 -8.92 -20.07
N LEU A 96 -9.11 -9.64 -19.35
CA LEU A 96 -9.00 -11.09 -19.51
C LEU A 96 -10.28 -11.83 -19.08
N SER A 97 -10.91 -11.39 -17.98
CA SER A 97 -12.19 -11.96 -17.54
C SER A 97 -13.31 -11.68 -18.55
N ALA A 98 -13.34 -10.50 -19.17
CA ALA A 98 -14.27 -10.18 -20.24
C ALA A 98 -14.12 -11.12 -21.43
N LEU A 99 -12.89 -11.40 -21.82
CA LEU A 99 -12.58 -12.32 -22.92
C LEU A 99 -13.03 -13.76 -22.60
N VAL A 100 -12.70 -14.26 -21.42
CA VAL A 100 -13.08 -15.61 -20.97
C VAL A 100 -14.61 -15.76 -20.88
N LEU A 101 -15.29 -14.75 -20.30
CA LEU A 101 -16.75 -14.76 -20.18
C LEU A 101 -17.44 -14.65 -21.54
N SER A 102 -16.90 -13.87 -22.49
CA SER A 102 -17.47 -13.74 -23.84
C SER A 102 -17.38 -15.08 -24.61
N LEU A 103 -16.28 -15.79 -24.49
CA LEU A 103 -16.13 -17.13 -25.07
C LEU A 103 -17.06 -18.15 -24.42
N ARG A 104 -17.32 -18.01 -23.12
CA ARG A 104 -18.17 -18.96 -22.36
C ARG A 104 -19.65 -18.78 -22.63
N TYR A 105 -20.12 -17.54 -22.75
CA TYR A 105 -21.55 -17.24 -22.87
C TYR A 105 -21.99 -16.89 -24.29
N ASN A 106 -21.06 -16.66 -25.19
CA ASN A 106 -21.31 -16.24 -26.58
C ASN A 106 -22.32 -15.07 -26.69
N SER A 107 -22.34 -14.20 -25.68
CA SER A 107 -23.28 -13.08 -25.54
C SER A 107 -22.59 -11.80 -25.15
N PHE A 108 -22.30 -10.96 -26.13
CA PHE A 108 -21.70 -9.64 -25.91
C PHE A 108 -22.57 -8.71 -25.10
N ASN A 109 -23.89 -8.80 -25.29
CA ASN A 109 -24.86 -7.89 -24.68
C ASN A 109 -24.90 -8.00 -23.15
N TYR A 110 -24.51 -9.14 -22.59
CA TYR A 110 -24.40 -9.34 -21.14
C TYR A 110 -22.99 -9.09 -20.64
N VAL A 111 -22.02 -9.73 -21.29
CA VAL A 111 -20.64 -9.78 -20.79
C VAL A 111 -20.03 -8.40 -20.74
N LEU A 112 -20.25 -7.55 -21.77
CA LEU A 112 -19.65 -6.23 -21.84
C LEU A 112 -20.15 -5.31 -20.70
N PRO A 113 -21.45 -5.06 -20.48
CA PRO A 113 -21.90 -4.21 -19.39
C PRO A 113 -21.55 -4.82 -18.00
N TYR A 114 -21.64 -6.14 -17.84
CA TYR A 114 -21.25 -6.81 -16.60
C TYR A 114 -19.78 -6.53 -16.25
N THR A 115 -18.89 -6.75 -17.19
CA THR A 115 -17.44 -6.59 -16.96
C THR A 115 -17.04 -5.13 -16.80
N LEU A 116 -17.68 -4.19 -17.50
CA LEU A 116 -17.42 -2.76 -17.32
C LEU A 116 -17.85 -2.28 -15.94
N ILE A 117 -19.04 -2.64 -15.49
CA ILE A 117 -19.56 -2.21 -14.19
C ILE A 117 -18.79 -2.92 -13.05
N SER A 118 -18.69 -4.26 -13.10
CA SER A 118 -17.99 -5.04 -12.05
C SER A 118 -16.51 -4.71 -11.99
N GLY A 119 -15.87 -4.55 -13.15
CA GLY A 119 -14.46 -4.19 -13.26
C GLY A 119 -14.19 -2.78 -12.75
N GLY A 120 -14.96 -1.79 -13.18
CA GLY A 120 -14.83 -0.41 -12.71
C GLY A 120 -14.99 -0.31 -11.19
N LEU A 121 -16.04 -0.91 -10.64
CA LEU A 121 -16.29 -0.96 -9.20
C LEU A 121 -15.15 -1.69 -8.44
N SER A 122 -14.65 -2.81 -8.98
CA SER A 122 -13.57 -3.58 -8.36
C SER A 122 -12.26 -2.81 -8.35
N VAL A 123 -11.90 -2.13 -9.44
CA VAL A 123 -10.69 -1.29 -9.51
C VAL A 123 -10.75 -0.20 -8.45
N VAL A 124 -11.87 0.53 -8.39
CA VAL A 124 -12.07 1.60 -7.40
C VAL A 124 -12.06 1.02 -5.98
N GLY A 125 -12.78 -0.07 -5.73
CA GLY A 125 -12.88 -0.70 -4.41
C GLY A 125 -11.53 -1.18 -3.87
N VAL A 126 -10.74 -1.89 -4.67
CA VAL A 126 -9.43 -2.41 -4.28
C VAL A 126 -8.43 -1.27 -4.03
N VAL A 127 -8.40 -0.25 -4.89
CA VAL A 127 -7.50 0.90 -4.73
C VAL A 127 -7.89 1.73 -3.50
N LEU A 128 -9.19 2.04 -3.33
CA LEU A 128 -9.68 2.78 -2.16
C LEU A 128 -9.42 2.03 -0.86
N PHE A 129 -9.68 0.72 -0.81
CA PHE A 129 -9.37 -0.10 0.36
C PHE A 129 -7.90 0.03 0.75
N ARG A 130 -6.98 -0.09 -0.20
CA ARG A 130 -5.53 0.02 0.05
C ARG A 130 -5.14 1.42 0.54
N LEU A 131 -5.74 2.48 -0.02
CA LEU A 131 -5.50 3.87 0.42
C LEU A 131 -6.01 4.12 1.83
N ILE A 132 -7.23 3.69 2.14
CA ILE A 132 -7.86 3.84 3.46
C ILE A 132 -7.06 3.04 4.50
N PHE A 133 -6.72 1.80 4.17
CA PHE A 133 -5.96 0.94 5.06
C PHE A 133 -4.56 1.50 5.38
N LYS A 134 -3.85 2.03 4.35
CA LYS A 134 -2.57 2.71 4.56
C LYS A 134 -2.72 3.89 5.52
N ARG A 135 -3.73 4.75 5.32
CA ARG A 135 -3.98 5.91 6.19
C ARG A 135 -4.35 5.50 7.61
N ALA A 136 -5.25 4.52 7.75
CA ALA A 136 -5.66 4.00 9.05
C ALA A 136 -4.48 3.37 9.81
N PHE A 137 -3.66 2.59 9.11
CA PHE A 137 -2.50 1.92 9.71
C PHE A 137 -1.41 2.92 10.17
N ILE A 138 -1.16 3.98 9.38
CA ILE A 138 -0.26 5.07 9.78
C ILE A 138 -0.81 5.74 11.04
N LYS A 139 -2.09 6.12 11.04
CA LYS A 139 -2.73 6.81 12.18
C LYS A 139 -2.76 5.97 13.46
N ILE A 140 -2.98 4.66 13.35
CA ILE A 140 -2.99 3.73 14.50
C ILE A 140 -1.56 3.55 15.05
N ASN A 141 -0.56 3.46 14.19
CA ASN A 141 0.84 3.35 14.64
C ASN A 141 1.36 4.68 15.22
N ASP A 142 0.93 5.81 14.71
CA ASP A 142 1.27 7.11 15.29
C ASP A 142 0.56 7.32 16.66
N ALA A 143 -0.62 6.73 16.84
CA ALA A 143 -1.38 6.82 18.09
C ALA A 143 -1.05 5.71 19.12
N GLY A 144 -0.44 4.60 18.66
CA GLY A 144 -0.21 3.40 19.48
C GLY A 144 1.21 2.85 19.46
N ALA A 145 2.16 3.57 18.89
CA ALA A 145 3.56 3.24 19.03
C ALA A 145 3.97 3.47 20.50
N ILE A 146 3.82 2.42 21.31
CA ILE A 146 4.67 2.25 22.48
C ILE A 146 6.08 2.28 21.90
N ASP A 147 6.81 3.34 22.22
CA ASP A 147 8.20 3.63 21.83
C ASP A 147 9.12 2.50 22.36
N VAL A 148 9.08 1.34 21.71
CA VAL A 148 10.00 0.25 22.03
C VAL A 148 11.24 0.42 21.15
N GLY A 149 12.02 1.43 21.46
CA GLY A 149 13.27 1.68 20.76
C GLY A 149 13.89 3.02 21.14
N GLU A 150 15.16 3.20 20.82
CA GLU A 150 15.86 4.47 21.02
C GLU A 150 15.30 5.53 20.08
N ARG A 151 14.71 6.57 20.66
CA ARG A 151 14.15 7.70 19.92
C ARG A 151 15.27 8.45 19.19
N THR A 152 15.24 8.39 17.88
CA THR A 152 16.38 8.77 17.05
C THR A 152 16.08 9.96 16.15
N LEU A 153 16.98 10.94 16.16
CA LEU A 153 16.98 12.06 15.24
C LEU A 153 18.02 11.83 14.14
N ILE A 154 17.64 11.98 12.88
CA ILE A 154 18.56 11.83 11.75
C ILE A 154 18.96 13.21 11.25
N VAL A 155 20.23 13.51 11.29
CA VAL A 155 20.82 14.78 10.80
C VAL A 155 21.16 14.62 9.33
N GLY A 156 20.47 15.38 8.48
CA GLY A 156 20.56 15.31 7.02
C GLY A 156 19.39 14.56 6.38
N ALA A 157 18.51 15.30 5.71
CA ALA A 157 17.35 14.81 4.97
C ALA A 157 17.66 14.61 3.47
N GLY A 158 18.92 14.33 3.15
CA GLY A 158 19.41 14.03 1.81
C GLY A 158 19.30 12.54 1.46
N ASN A 159 20.01 12.14 0.41
CA ASN A 159 19.97 10.74 -0.06
C ASN A 159 20.50 9.75 0.98
N ALA A 160 21.57 10.12 1.69
CA ALA A 160 22.14 9.28 2.75
C ALA A 160 21.15 9.06 3.92
N GLY A 161 20.48 10.13 4.37
CA GLY A 161 19.46 10.02 5.42
C GLY A 161 18.28 9.16 5.01
N ARG A 162 17.87 9.20 3.72
CA ARG A 162 16.82 8.34 3.18
C ARG A 162 17.21 6.86 3.18
N ILE A 163 18.46 6.55 2.79
CA ILE A 163 18.97 5.18 2.80
C ILE A 163 19.01 4.64 4.23
N ILE A 164 19.55 5.41 5.18
CA ILE A 164 19.58 5.03 6.60
C ILE A 164 18.15 4.78 7.13
N LEU A 165 17.21 5.63 6.78
CA LEU A 165 15.81 5.44 7.19
C LEU A 165 15.21 4.17 6.60
N GLU A 166 15.49 3.87 5.33
CA GLU A 166 15.06 2.62 4.68
C GLU A 166 15.68 1.39 5.35
N ASP A 167 16.96 1.46 5.70
CA ASP A 167 17.66 0.38 6.42
C ASP A 167 17.07 0.15 7.82
N ILE A 168 16.77 1.22 8.56
CA ILE A 168 16.09 1.12 9.87
C ILE A 168 14.71 0.46 9.71
N PHE A 169 13.96 0.81 8.69
CA PHE A 169 12.65 0.21 8.45
C PHE A 169 12.73 -1.24 7.99
N ASN A 170 13.74 -1.59 7.20
CA ASN A 170 13.98 -2.96 6.78
C ASN A 170 14.47 -3.83 7.97
N ALA A 171 15.33 -3.28 8.81
CA ALA A 171 15.84 -3.94 10.01
C ALA A 171 14.75 -4.28 11.03
N LYS A 172 13.69 -3.49 11.12
CA LYS A 172 12.51 -3.82 11.96
C LYS A 172 11.80 -5.11 11.55
N GLN A 173 12.04 -5.61 10.34
CA GLN A 173 11.49 -6.87 9.86
C GLN A 173 12.37 -8.08 10.24
N ASP A 174 13.63 -7.84 10.61
CA ASP A 174 14.58 -8.87 11.00
C ASP A 174 14.79 -8.88 12.52
N SER A 175 14.56 -10.06 13.18
CA SER A 175 14.60 -10.16 14.65
C SER A 175 15.98 -10.00 15.24
N ASP A 176 17.00 -10.31 14.48
CA ASP A 176 18.37 -10.38 14.96
C ASP A 176 19.18 -9.12 14.62
N ASN A 177 18.55 -8.14 13.95
CA ASN A 177 19.19 -6.89 13.55
C ASN A 177 19.18 -5.88 14.70
N PRO A 178 20.33 -5.34 15.15
CA PRO A 178 20.41 -4.35 16.22
C PRO A 178 19.66 -3.03 15.89
N SER A 179 19.54 -2.67 14.63
CA SER A 179 18.78 -1.47 14.19
C SER A 179 17.26 -1.59 14.43
N LYS A 180 16.78 -2.73 14.90
CA LYS A 180 15.36 -2.92 15.26
C LYS A 180 14.94 -2.07 16.47
N SER A 181 15.88 -1.76 17.36
CA SER A 181 15.65 -0.92 18.54
C SER A 181 15.67 0.58 18.22
N ILE A 182 15.93 0.99 16.98
CA ILE A 182 16.01 2.39 16.56
C ILE A 182 14.59 2.86 16.15
N PHE A 183 14.13 3.97 16.77
CA PHE A 183 12.86 4.62 16.42
C PHE A 183 13.12 6.01 15.81
N PRO A 184 13.05 6.18 14.48
CA PRO A 184 13.27 7.48 13.84
C PRO A 184 12.10 8.42 14.12
N VAL A 185 12.36 9.47 14.89
CA VAL A 185 11.37 10.49 15.28
C VAL A 185 11.26 11.58 14.21
N GLY A 186 12.40 12.01 13.65
CA GLY A 186 12.42 13.07 12.65
C GLY A 186 13.78 13.23 11.98
N PHE A 187 13.79 14.08 10.97
CA PHE A 187 15.00 14.63 10.35
C PHE A 187 15.24 16.06 10.77
N VAL A 188 16.50 16.49 10.70
CA VAL A 188 16.87 17.90 10.66
C VAL A 188 17.74 18.15 9.42
N ASP A 189 17.52 19.28 8.74
CA ASP A 189 18.26 19.66 7.52
C ASP A 189 18.25 21.19 7.41
N ASP A 190 19.38 21.78 7.05
CA ASP A 190 19.50 23.24 6.94
C ASP A 190 18.91 23.80 5.65
N ASP A 191 18.60 22.92 4.69
CA ASP A 191 17.93 23.30 3.44
C ASP A 191 16.46 23.67 3.71
N ILE A 192 16.15 24.96 3.55
CA ILE A 192 14.81 25.53 3.75
C ILE A 192 13.75 24.83 2.90
N LEU A 193 14.10 24.35 1.70
CA LEU A 193 13.16 23.65 0.81
C LEU A 193 12.74 22.29 1.33
N LYS A 194 13.50 21.70 2.24
CA LYS A 194 13.19 20.40 2.85
C LYS A 194 12.40 20.52 4.15
N GLN A 195 12.35 21.69 4.73
CA GLN A 195 11.68 21.89 6.01
C GLN A 195 10.19 21.58 5.93
N ASN A 196 9.65 20.98 6.99
CA ASN A 196 8.27 20.48 7.07
C ASN A 196 7.89 19.39 6.04
N ASN A 197 8.80 18.99 5.15
CA ASN A 197 8.57 17.88 4.25
C ASN A 197 8.54 16.54 5.01
N VAL A 198 7.88 15.57 4.42
CA VAL A 198 7.79 14.21 4.95
C VAL A 198 8.54 13.25 4.02
N ILE A 199 9.55 12.59 4.54
CA ILE A 199 10.37 11.60 3.82
C ILE A 199 10.04 10.22 4.40
N ASN A 200 9.48 9.33 3.57
CA ASN A 200 9.08 7.99 3.99
C ASN A 200 8.32 7.96 5.33
N SER A 201 7.37 8.87 5.50
CA SER A 201 6.53 9.04 6.70
C SER A 201 7.22 9.64 7.92
N VAL A 202 8.46 10.11 7.81
CA VAL A 202 9.20 10.82 8.86
C VAL A 202 9.37 12.29 8.46
N ARG A 203 9.03 13.21 9.35
CA ARG A 203 9.02 14.66 9.07
C ARG A 203 10.39 15.29 9.29
N VAL A 204 10.73 16.31 8.51
CA VAL A 204 11.83 17.23 8.78
C VAL A 204 11.34 18.25 9.83
N LEU A 205 11.90 18.17 11.04
CA LEU A 205 11.42 18.90 12.22
C LEU A 205 12.00 20.31 12.33
N GLY A 206 13.15 20.59 11.73
CA GLY A 206 13.81 21.87 11.79
C GLY A 206 15.22 21.85 11.21
N GLN A 207 16.02 22.85 11.56
CA GLN A 207 17.42 23.01 11.18
C GLN A 207 18.37 22.36 12.20
N THR A 208 19.66 22.26 11.85
CA THR A 208 20.68 21.75 12.77
C THR A 208 20.81 22.58 14.03
N THR A 209 20.55 23.88 13.97
CA THR A 209 20.51 24.79 15.13
C THR A 209 19.38 24.48 16.12
N ASP A 210 18.33 23.79 15.68
CA ASP A 210 17.18 23.45 16.52
C ASP A 210 17.37 22.10 17.26
N ILE A 211 18.45 21.36 16.99
CA ILE A 211 18.71 20.03 17.55
C ILE A 211 18.50 20.00 19.07
N PRO A 212 19.08 20.93 19.90
CA PRO A 212 18.91 20.86 21.34
C PRO A 212 17.43 20.93 21.77
N LYS A 213 16.67 21.85 21.17
CA LYS A 213 15.23 22.02 21.46
C LYS A 213 14.41 20.82 21.03
N ILE A 214 14.74 20.24 19.86
CA ILE A 214 14.05 19.06 19.32
C ILE A 214 14.36 17.85 20.19
N CYS A 215 15.62 17.66 20.63
CA CYS A 215 16.02 16.58 21.49
C CYS A 215 15.26 16.59 22.83
N GLU A 216 15.13 17.75 23.43
CA GLU A 216 14.40 17.91 24.68
C GLU A 216 12.89 17.68 24.50
N LYS A 217 12.29 18.32 23.48
CA LYS A 217 10.86 18.22 23.20
C LYS A 217 10.41 16.81 22.82
N GLU A 218 11.20 16.14 21.99
CA GLU A 218 10.86 14.84 21.44
C GLU A 218 11.50 13.68 22.22
N ASN A 219 12.20 13.93 23.34
CA ASN A 219 12.92 12.95 24.15
C ASN A 219 13.84 12.07 23.29
N ILE A 220 14.71 12.68 22.48
CA ILE A 220 15.65 11.97 21.61
C ILE A 220 16.77 11.38 22.46
N SER A 221 17.04 10.09 22.27
CA SER A 221 18.12 9.35 22.93
C SER A 221 19.30 9.03 22.01
N LEU A 222 19.09 9.09 20.69
CA LEU A 222 20.13 8.79 19.71
C LEU A 222 20.09 9.81 18.56
N ILE A 223 21.26 10.25 18.13
CA ILE A 223 21.41 11.08 16.93
C ILE A 223 22.23 10.32 15.89
N ILE A 224 21.69 10.18 14.68
CA ILE A 224 22.40 9.58 13.54
C ILE A 224 22.77 10.69 12.58
N PHE A 225 24.08 10.82 12.31
CA PHE A 225 24.61 11.81 11.39
C PHE A 225 24.66 11.24 9.96
N ALA A 226 23.85 11.79 9.06
CA ALA A 226 23.67 11.29 7.69
C ALA A 226 24.14 12.29 6.62
N ILE A 227 25.21 13.05 6.91
CA ILE A 227 25.83 13.99 5.96
C ILE A 227 27.26 13.51 5.66
N PRO A 228 27.48 12.67 4.62
CA PRO A 228 28.79 12.09 4.33
C PRO A 228 29.87 13.12 3.94
N SER A 229 29.44 14.24 3.36
CA SER A 229 30.34 15.32 2.89
C SER A 229 30.62 16.38 3.93
N CYS A 230 30.17 16.20 5.18
CA CYS A 230 30.40 17.18 6.24
C CYS A 230 31.85 17.09 6.78
N GLU A 231 32.54 18.22 6.81
CA GLU A 231 33.88 18.31 7.40
C GLU A 231 33.85 18.10 8.92
N GLU A 232 34.96 17.63 9.47
CA GLU A 232 35.03 17.26 10.89
C GLU A 232 34.78 18.45 11.84
N GLU A 233 35.17 19.64 11.44
CA GLU A 233 34.91 20.87 12.19
C GLU A 233 33.42 21.24 12.21
N GLU A 234 32.76 21.09 11.10
CA GLU A 234 31.32 21.34 10.98
C GLU A 234 30.50 20.30 11.76
N ARG A 235 30.92 19.05 11.73
CA ARG A 235 30.34 17.98 12.56
C ARG A 235 30.45 18.32 14.06
N LYS A 236 31.58 18.82 14.53
CA LYS A 236 31.78 19.24 15.93
C LYS A 236 30.92 20.44 16.32
N ARG A 237 30.57 21.28 15.35
CA ARG A 237 29.72 22.45 15.60
C ARG A 237 28.23 22.07 15.71
N ILE A 238 27.82 21.01 15.02
CA ILE A 238 26.42 20.53 14.98
C ILE A 238 26.10 19.64 16.20
N LEU A 239 27.10 18.93 16.74
CA LEU A 239 26.99 18.07 17.92
C LEU A 239 27.41 18.79 19.19
#